data_b04dd8bc61dd1f8e50fff3474ccb191d
#
_entry.id   b04dd8bc61dd1f8e50fff3474ccb191d
#
_cell.length_a   1.000
_cell.length_b   1.000
_cell.length_c   1.000
_cell.angle_alpha   90.00
_cell.angle_beta   90.00
_cell.angle_gamma   90.00
#
_symmetry.space_group_name_H-M   'P 1'
#
loop_
_entity.id
_entity.type
_entity.pdbx_description
1 polymer ?
#
loop_
_entity_poly.entity_id
_entity_poly.type
_entity_poly.pdbx_seq_one_letter_code
_entity_poly.pdbx_strand_id
1 'polypeptide(L)'
;VRKLLSLELTGAWVNEARELPKAVIDGLTHRVGRYPTKKDGGPTWHGVWQDTNPMDDDHWWFKLSEKEKITGKYGWDFFKQPGGVVEVEPENLPENPEANDHIFAGGRWWKLNSKAENVANLPAGYYSQMLGGKNLDWIRCYAEGKYTYVQEGRPVWPEYNDQMMSSSDVEYDPTQPLQIGLDFGLTPAAAIGQRLANGRWIVLHEIVTEDMGLERFGTQLLAEINAKYPKAEVLVWGD
;
A
#
# COMPACT_ATOMS: atom_id res chain seq x y z
N VAL A 1 -14.89 -1.13 -15.54
CA VAL A 1 -15.45 0.25 -15.56
C VAL A 1 -16.58 0.39 -16.60
N ARG A 2 -16.42 -0.01 -17.89
CA ARG A 2 -17.45 0.22 -18.94
C ARG A 2 -18.86 -0.26 -18.56
N LYS A 3 -19.00 -1.43 -17.93
CA LYS A 3 -20.31 -1.95 -17.48
C LYS A 3 -20.93 -1.12 -16.35
N LEU A 4 -20.14 -0.48 -15.50
CA LEU A 4 -20.63 0.38 -14.43
C LEU A 4 -21.29 1.66 -14.99
N LEU A 5 -20.80 2.15 -16.13
CA LEU A 5 -21.26 3.40 -16.70
C LEU A 5 -22.71 3.36 -17.23
N SER A 6 -23.29 2.18 -17.39
CA SER A 6 -24.70 1.99 -17.80
C SER A 6 -25.66 1.80 -16.60
N LEU A 7 -25.18 1.73 -15.36
CA LEU A 7 -26.02 1.50 -14.19
C LEU A 7 -26.68 2.80 -13.75
N GLU A 8 -27.88 2.66 -13.23
CA GLU A 8 -28.63 3.68 -12.50
C GLU A 8 -28.90 3.16 -11.10
N LEU A 9 -28.24 3.74 -10.09
CA LEU A 9 -28.23 3.22 -8.73
C LEU A 9 -28.79 4.26 -7.77
N THR A 10 -29.46 3.79 -6.71
CA THR A 10 -29.73 4.59 -5.52
C THR A 10 -28.45 4.78 -4.71
N GLY A 11 -27.82 3.69 -4.35
CA GLY A 11 -26.54 3.65 -3.63
C GLY A 11 -25.71 2.43 -4.03
N ALA A 12 -24.50 2.35 -3.53
CA ALA A 12 -23.59 1.22 -3.73
C ALA A 12 -22.84 0.90 -2.44
N TRP A 13 -22.52 -0.36 -2.27
CA TRP A 13 -21.60 -0.82 -1.23
C TRP A 13 -20.45 -1.56 -1.89
N VAL A 14 -19.23 -1.20 -1.52
CA VAL A 14 -17.98 -1.76 -2.03
C VAL A 14 -17.25 -2.40 -0.87
N ASN A 15 -17.26 -3.71 -0.84
CA ASN A 15 -16.49 -4.50 0.12
C ASN A 15 -15.04 -4.65 -0.38
N GLU A 16 -14.06 -4.58 0.53
CA GLU A 16 -12.63 -4.64 0.24
C GLU A 16 -12.20 -3.62 -0.84
N ALA A 17 -12.56 -2.37 -0.62
CA ALA A 17 -12.35 -1.29 -1.59
C ALA A 17 -10.87 -1.08 -1.99
N ARG A 18 -9.91 -1.51 -1.15
CA ARG A 18 -8.47 -1.46 -1.48
C ARG A 18 -8.09 -2.34 -2.67
N GLU A 19 -8.86 -3.39 -2.94
CA GLU A 19 -8.59 -4.30 -4.06
C GLU A 19 -9.03 -3.72 -5.41
N LEU A 20 -9.71 -2.57 -5.39
CA LEU A 20 -10.25 -1.94 -6.58
C LEU A 20 -9.48 -0.68 -6.96
N PRO A 21 -9.19 -0.48 -8.25
CA PRO A 21 -8.66 0.78 -8.74
C PRO A 21 -9.61 1.94 -8.41
N LYS A 22 -9.06 3.10 -8.03
CA LYS A 22 -9.85 4.31 -7.73
C LYS A 22 -10.84 4.67 -8.82
N ALA A 23 -10.50 4.44 -10.09
CA ALA A 23 -11.40 4.67 -11.22
C ALA A 23 -12.73 3.90 -11.16
N VAL A 24 -12.78 2.75 -10.47
CA VAL A 24 -14.02 2.01 -10.21
C VAL A 24 -14.90 2.77 -9.23
N ILE A 25 -14.31 3.26 -8.15
CA ILE A 25 -14.99 4.05 -7.12
C ILE A 25 -15.51 5.36 -7.72
N ASP A 26 -14.68 6.07 -8.48
CA ASP A 26 -15.08 7.29 -9.18
C ASP A 26 -16.24 7.01 -10.16
N GLY A 27 -16.20 5.88 -10.85
CA GLY A 27 -17.29 5.42 -11.71
C GLY A 27 -18.60 5.21 -10.95
N LEU A 28 -18.56 4.63 -9.74
CA LEU A 28 -19.73 4.40 -8.89
C LEU A 28 -20.32 5.70 -8.34
N THR A 29 -19.48 6.63 -7.89
CA THR A 29 -19.96 7.92 -7.35
C THR A 29 -20.77 8.72 -8.37
N HIS A 30 -20.48 8.56 -9.66
CA HIS A 30 -21.24 9.18 -10.74
C HIS A 30 -22.55 8.43 -11.09
N ARG A 31 -22.82 7.27 -10.51
CA ARG A 31 -23.98 6.42 -10.81
C ARG A 31 -25.01 6.36 -9.70
N VAL A 32 -24.63 6.64 -8.47
CA VAL A 32 -25.54 6.71 -7.34
C VAL A 32 -26.43 7.96 -7.42
N GLY A 33 -27.59 7.90 -6.83
CA GLY A 33 -28.58 8.99 -6.84
C GLY A 33 -29.35 9.13 -8.15
N ARG A 34 -29.27 8.15 -9.07
CA ARG A 34 -29.98 8.17 -10.35
C ARG A 34 -31.27 7.37 -10.36
N TYR A 35 -31.44 6.46 -9.42
CA TYR A 35 -32.64 5.64 -9.28
C TYR A 35 -33.26 5.80 -7.86
N PRO A 36 -34.58 5.89 -7.73
CA PRO A 36 -35.58 6.10 -8.78
C PRO A 36 -35.39 7.44 -9.53
N THR A 37 -35.97 7.54 -10.72
CA THR A 37 -35.90 8.82 -11.47
C THR A 37 -36.66 9.94 -10.76
N LYS A 38 -36.34 11.19 -11.04
CA LYS A 38 -37.09 12.33 -10.45
C LYS A 38 -38.60 12.28 -10.73
N LYS A 39 -39.01 11.70 -11.87
CA LYS A 39 -40.43 11.51 -12.23
C LYS A 39 -41.13 10.51 -11.30
N ASP A 40 -40.38 9.57 -10.75
CA ASP A 40 -40.83 8.50 -9.87
C ASP A 40 -40.57 8.84 -8.38
N GLY A 41 -40.36 10.13 -8.07
CA GLY A 41 -40.14 10.64 -6.71
C GLY A 41 -38.70 10.89 -6.34
N GLY A 42 -37.75 10.38 -7.10
CA GLY A 42 -36.29 10.48 -6.80
C GLY A 42 -35.82 9.65 -5.61
N PRO A 43 -34.54 9.49 -5.40
CA PRO A 43 -34.00 8.79 -4.22
C PRO A 43 -34.11 9.67 -2.97
N THR A 44 -34.50 9.08 -1.86
CA THR A 44 -34.51 9.74 -0.52
C THR A 44 -33.12 9.82 0.11
N TRP A 45 -32.21 8.97 -0.35
CA TRP A 45 -30.82 8.92 0.05
C TRP A 45 -30.00 8.40 -1.13
N HIS A 46 -28.74 8.81 -1.21
CA HIS A 46 -27.77 8.24 -2.15
C HIS A 46 -26.34 8.33 -1.58
N GLY A 47 -25.50 7.39 -1.96
CA GLY A 47 -24.10 7.38 -1.54
C GLY A 47 -23.39 6.08 -1.91
N VAL A 48 -22.10 6.05 -1.65
CA VAL A 48 -21.26 4.85 -1.77
C VAL A 48 -20.66 4.55 -0.42
N TRP A 49 -21.02 3.40 0.15
CA TRP A 49 -20.37 2.85 1.33
C TRP A 49 -19.19 2.00 0.90
N GLN A 50 -18.10 2.12 1.61
CA GLN A 50 -16.89 1.37 1.32
C GLN A 50 -16.29 0.87 2.62
N ASP A 51 -15.87 -0.38 2.64
CA ASP A 51 -15.12 -0.96 3.75
C ASP A 51 -13.85 -1.63 3.22
N THR A 52 -12.81 -1.64 4.03
CA THR A 52 -11.53 -2.22 3.68
C THR A 52 -10.64 -2.38 4.90
N ASN A 53 -9.73 -3.34 4.83
CA ASN A 53 -8.60 -3.40 5.74
C ASN A 53 -7.58 -2.30 5.43
N PRO A 54 -6.75 -1.90 6.39
CA PRO A 54 -5.63 -1.00 6.13
C PRO A 54 -4.73 -1.52 5.00
N MET A 55 -4.06 -0.61 4.33
CA MET A 55 -3.18 -0.84 3.19
C MET A 55 -1.83 -0.14 3.40
N ASP A 56 -0.97 -0.17 2.40
CA ASP A 56 0.26 0.62 2.37
C ASP A 56 -0.01 2.12 2.15
N ASP A 57 1.02 2.93 2.32
CA ASP A 57 0.94 4.39 2.24
C ASP A 57 0.99 4.95 0.81
N ASP A 58 1.20 4.09 -0.19
CA ASP A 58 1.11 4.44 -1.60
C ASP A 58 -0.28 4.29 -2.18
N HIS A 59 -1.14 3.58 -1.49
CA HIS A 59 -2.49 3.33 -1.95
C HIS A 59 -3.35 4.61 -2.02
N TRP A 60 -4.27 4.71 -3.01
CA TRP A 60 -5.13 5.88 -3.21
C TRP A 60 -6.00 6.21 -1.99
N TRP A 61 -6.47 5.19 -1.25
CA TRP A 61 -7.27 5.38 -0.03
C TRP A 61 -6.46 6.10 1.05
N PHE A 62 -5.24 5.61 1.33
CA PHE A 62 -4.35 6.25 2.31
C PHE A 62 -4.02 7.69 1.91
N LYS A 63 -3.76 7.93 0.64
CA LYS A 63 -3.49 9.29 0.13
C LYS A 63 -4.66 10.23 0.42
N LEU A 64 -5.89 9.81 0.16
CA LEU A 64 -7.08 10.63 0.41
C LEU A 64 -7.37 10.82 1.91
N SER A 65 -7.29 9.74 2.71
CA SER A 65 -7.66 9.79 4.13
C SER A 65 -6.60 10.44 5.01
N GLU A 66 -5.34 10.10 4.82
CA GLU A 66 -4.25 10.47 5.74
C GLU A 66 -3.36 11.61 5.21
N LYS A 67 -3.03 11.60 3.91
CA LYS A 67 -2.19 12.66 3.31
C LYS A 67 -3.01 13.91 2.97
N GLU A 68 -4.08 13.78 2.20
CA GLU A 68 -4.92 14.92 1.77
C GLU A 68 -5.96 15.30 2.80
N LYS A 69 -6.34 14.37 3.70
CA LYS A 69 -7.29 14.56 4.80
C LYS A 69 -8.61 15.17 4.33
N ILE A 70 -9.22 14.55 3.34
CA ILE A 70 -10.46 15.03 2.73
C ILE A 70 -11.73 14.69 3.52
N THR A 71 -11.63 14.04 4.68
CA THR A 71 -12.78 13.76 5.56
C THR A 71 -13.60 15.03 5.81
N GLY A 72 -14.92 14.93 5.63
CA GLY A 72 -15.84 16.05 5.70
C GLY A 72 -15.77 17.01 4.51
N LYS A 73 -15.00 16.67 3.48
CA LYS A 73 -14.86 17.49 2.26
C LYS A 73 -15.29 16.68 1.04
N TYR A 74 -15.83 17.38 0.06
CA TYR A 74 -16.22 16.78 -1.25
C TYR A 74 -17.17 15.58 -1.14
N GLY A 75 -17.88 15.46 -0.01
CA GLY A 75 -18.77 14.32 0.27
C GLY A 75 -18.07 13.04 0.71
N TRP A 76 -16.82 13.11 1.15
CA TRP A 76 -16.08 11.98 1.71
C TRP A 76 -16.02 12.06 3.22
N ASP A 77 -16.35 10.92 3.88
CA ASP A 77 -16.14 10.70 5.31
C ASP A 77 -15.40 9.39 5.52
N PHE A 78 -14.33 9.44 6.31
CA PHE A 78 -13.52 8.27 6.64
C PHE A 78 -13.69 7.93 8.13
N PHE A 79 -14.05 6.68 8.38
CA PHE A 79 -14.21 6.13 9.72
C PHE A 79 -13.14 5.06 9.94
N LYS A 80 -12.47 5.10 11.09
CA LYS A 80 -11.47 4.14 11.47
C LYS A 80 -11.95 3.32 12.65
N GLN A 81 -12.18 2.04 12.42
CA GLN A 81 -12.55 1.11 13.47
C GLN A 81 -11.30 0.73 14.28
N PRO A 82 -11.37 0.71 15.62
CA PRO A 82 -10.30 0.21 16.45
C PRO A 82 -9.97 -1.25 16.12
N GLY A 83 -8.69 -1.58 16.00
CA GLY A 83 -8.26 -2.97 15.80
C GLY A 83 -8.63 -3.87 16.98
N GLY A 84 -8.72 -5.17 16.75
CA GLY A 84 -9.10 -6.16 17.76
C GLY A 84 -8.03 -6.43 18.81
N VAL A 85 -6.76 -6.11 18.51
CA VAL A 85 -5.63 -6.25 19.42
C VAL A 85 -4.83 -4.96 19.50
N VAL A 86 -4.07 -4.81 20.59
CA VAL A 86 -3.07 -3.73 20.76
C VAL A 86 -1.75 -4.35 21.19
N GLU A 87 -0.65 -3.81 20.68
CA GLU A 87 0.70 -4.18 21.07
C GLU A 87 0.95 -3.79 22.55
N VAL A 88 1.65 -4.65 23.28
CA VAL A 88 2.03 -4.41 24.67
C VAL A 88 3.54 -4.32 24.75
N GLU A 89 4.03 -3.18 25.20
CA GLU A 89 5.46 -2.96 25.39
C GLU A 89 6.02 -3.85 26.50
N PRO A 90 7.27 -4.33 26.39
CA PRO A 90 7.86 -5.27 27.36
C PRO A 90 7.77 -4.82 28.82
N GLU A 91 7.92 -3.54 29.09
CA GLU A 91 7.84 -2.95 30.44
C GLU A 91 6.43 -2.96 31.03
N ASN A 92 5.40 -3.16 30.23
CA ASN A 92 4.00 -3.22 30.65
C ASN A 92 3.45 -4.64 30.72
N LEU A 93 4.30 -5.65 30.51
CA LEU A 93 3.89 -7.05 30.58
C LEU A 93 3.74 -7.49 32.05
N PRO A 94 2.69 -8.28 32.37
CA PRO A 94 2.57 -8.93 33.67
C PRO A 94 3.63 -10.04 33.84
N GLU A 95 3.84 -10.49 35.04
CA GLU A 95 4.83 -11.55 35.39
C GLU A 95 4.60 -12.85 34.59
N ASN A 96 3.33 -13.19 34.33
CA ASN A 96 2.92 -14.32 33.48
C ASN A 96 1.98 -13.85 32.38
N PRO A 97 2.52 -13.38 31.25
CA PRO A 97 1.70 -12.77 30.20
C PRO A 97 0.62 -13.70 29.62
N GLU A 98 0.95 -14.95 29.33
CA GLU A 98 0.00 -15.92 28.76
C GLU A 98 -1.15 -16.24 29.72
N ALA A 99 -0.89 -16.33 31.02
CA ALA A 99 -1.93 -16.53 32.03
C ALA A 99 -2.84 -15.30 32.23
N ASN A 100 -2.45 -14.15 31.69
CA ASN A 100 -3.17 -12.89 31.74
C ASN A 100 -3.68 -12.47 30.35
N ASP A 101 -4.09 -13.41 29.53
CA ASP A 101 -4.72 -13.21 28.21
C ASP A 101 -3.86 -12.41 27.21
N HIS A 102 -2.54 -12.47 27.36
CA HIS A 102 -1.64 -11.90 26.37
C HIS A 102 -1.23 -12.97 25.34
N ILE A 103 -1.09 -12.56 24.10
CA ILE A 103 -0.78 -13.43 22.96
C ILE A 103 0.61 -13.06 22.44
N PHE A 104 1.53 -14.04 22.39
CA PHE A 104 2.81 -13.83 21.72
C PHE A 104 2.73 -14.24 20.25
N ALA A 105 2.90 -13.29 19.33
CA ALA A 105 2.87 -13.55 17.89
C ALA A 105 3.66 -12.47 17.13
N GLY A 106 4.29 -12.84 16.01
CA GLY A 106 5.09 -11.92 15.20
C GLY A 106 6.27 -11.30 15.96
N GLY A 107 6.79 -11.99 17.00
CA GLY A 107 7.87 -11.47 17.84
C GLY A 107 7.46 -10.38 18.84
N ARG A 108 6.16 -10.17 19.05
CA ARG A 108 5.61 -9.15 19.95
C ARG A 108 4.50 -9.72 20.83
N TRP A 109 4.18 -9.00 21.89
CA TRP A 109 3.08 -9.31 22.78
C TRP A 109 1.85 -8.45 22.47
N TRP A 110 0.70 -9.09 22.50
CA TRP A 110 -0.60 -8.49 22.16
C TRP A 110 -1.60 -8.75 23.26
N LYS A 111 -2.53 -7.83 23.43
CA LYS A 111 -3.75 -8.04 24.22
C LYS A 111 -4.99 -7.62 23.45
N LEU A 112 -6.14 -8.14 23.83
CA LEU A 112 -7.41 -7.73 23.26
C LEU A 112 -7.62 -6.22 23.46
N ASN A 113 -8.11 -5.55 22.44
CA ASN A 113 -8.43 -4.14 22.50
C ASN A 113 -9.86 -3.96 23.04
N SER A 114 -10.01 -3.44 24.26
CA SER A 114 -11.32 -3.18 24.86
C SER A 114 -12.19 -2.17 24.11
N LYS A 115 -11.60 -1.42 23.16
CA LYS A 115 -12.33 -0.46 22.31
C LYS A 115 -12.84 -1.07 21.01
N ALA A 116 -12.45 -2.31 20.69
CA ALA A 116 -12.90 -2.99 19.49
C ALA A 116 -14.35 -3.44 19.62
N GLU A 117 -15.19 -2.99 18.71
CA GLU A 117 -16.67 -3.15 18.83
C GLU A 117 -17.14 -4.59 18.75
N ASN A 118 -16.41 -5.45 18.02
CA ASN A 118 -16.86 -6.81 17.73
C ASN A 118 -16.25 -7.90 18.62
N VAL A 119 -15.31 -7.57 19.51
CA VAL A 119 -14.59 -8.57 20.32
C VAL A 119 -15.55 -9.44 21.15
N ALA A 120 -16.60 -8.84 21.72
CA ALA A 120 -17.57 -9.56 22.53
C ALA A 120 -18.41 -10.59 21.76
N ASN A 121 -18.49 -10.48 20.45
CA ASN A 121 -19.25 -11.38 19.57
C ASN A 121 -18.39 -12.50 18.97
N LEU A 122 -17.10 -12.47 19.18
CA LEU A 122 -16.16 -13.46 18.64
C LEU A 122 -15.99 -14.65 19.60
N PRO A 123 -15.76 -15.85 19.07
CA PRO A 123 -15.44 -17.01 19.91
C PRO A 123 -14.22 -16.78 20.82
N ALA A 124 -14.22 -17.40 21.98
CA ALA A 124 -13.05 -17.41 22.86
C ALA A 124 -11.79 -17.92 22.12
N GLY A 125 -10.68 -17.23 22.28
CA GLY A 125 -9.43 -17.59 21.62
C GLY A 125 -9.34 -17.22 20.11
N TYR A 126 -10.32 -16.51 19.57
CA TYR A 126 -10.34 -16.11 18.15
C TYR A 126 -9.02 -15.44 17.74
N TYR A 127 -8.58 -14.41 18.45
CA TYR A 127 -7.34 -13.71 18.10
C TYR A 127 -6.08 -14.55 18.35
N SER A 128 -6.06 -15.42 19.37
CA SER A 128 -4.93 -16.35 19.58
C SER A 128 -4.75 -17.29 18.39
N GLN A 129 -5.85 -17.77 17.81
CA GLN A 129 -5.81 -18.60 16.61
C GLN A 129 -5.46 -17.78 15.36
N MET A 130 -6.05 -16.60 15.22
CA MET A 130 -5.83 -15.70 14.08
C MET A 130 -4.37 -15.24 13.96
N LEU A 131 -3.73 -14.91 15.09
CA LEU A 131 -2.36 -14.40 15.11
C LEU A 131 -1.30 -15.51 15.02
N GLY A 132 -1.66 -16.75 15.31
CA GLY A 132 -0.74 -17.89 15.29
C GLY A 132 -0.03 -18.04 13.97
N GLY A 133 1.32 -18.01 13.98
CA GLY A 133 2.16 -18.17 12.79
C GLY A 133 2.19 -16.99 11.82
N LYS A 134 1.58 -15.85 12.17
CA LYS A 134 1.60 -14.64 11.34
C LYS A 134 2.81 -13.76 11.64
N ASN A 135 3.31 -13.06 10.61
CA ASN A 135 4.36 -12.06 10.79
C ASN A 135 3.80 -10.75 11.37
N LEU A 136 4.70 -9.89 11.82
CA LEU A 136 4.36 -8.63 12.49
C LEU A 136 3.50 -7.71 11.62
N ASP A 137 3.85 -7.55 10.33
CA ASP A 137 3.14 -6.65 9.43
C ASP A 137 1.73 -7.12 9.14
N TRP A 138 1.54 -8.44 9.00
CA TRP A 138 0.21 -9.01 8.86
C TRP A 138 -0.65 -8.74 10.11
N ILE A 139 -0.09 -8.92 11.30
CA ILE A 139 -0.80 -8.67 12.55
C ILE A 139 -1.19 -7.19 12.68
N ARG A 140 -0.25 -6.30 12.37
CA ARG A 140 -0.50 -4.85 12.39
C ARG A 140 -1.61 -4.44 11.42
N CYS A 141 -1.60 -4.99 10.22
CA CYS A 141 -2.62 -4.71 9.23
C CYS A 141 -3.99 -5.26 9.64
N TYR A 142 -4.09 -6.58 9.82
CA TYR A 142 -5.38 -7.27 9.90
C TYR A 142 -5.96 -7.41 11.31
N ALA A 143 -5.14 -7.31 12.34
CA ALA A 143 -5.59 -7.45 13.71
C ALA A 143 -5.50 -6.15 14.51
N GLU A 144 -4.45 -5.36 14.36
CA GLU A 144 -4.29 -4.07 15.03
C GLU A 144 -4.93 -2.91 14.26
N GLY A 145 -5.20 -3.06 12.95
CA GLY A 145 -5.82 -2.04 12.13
C GLY A 145 -4.90 -0.86 11.78
N LYS A 146 -3.60 -1.11 11.72
CA LYS A 146 -2.59 -0.10 11.31
C LYS A 146 -2.29 -0.18 9.84
N TYR A 147 -2.09 0.98 9.22
CA TYR A 147 -1.52 1.04 7.89
C TYR A 147 -0.12 0.48 7.89
N THR A 148 0.11 -0.51 7.07
CA THR A 148 1.42 -1.17 6.92
C THR A 148 1.49 -1.88 5.58
N TYR A 149 2.69 -2.07 5.08
CA TYR A 149 2.92 -2.87 3.89
C TYR A 149 2.88 -4.36 4.26
N VAL A 150 1.85 -5.06 3.84
CA VAL A 150 1.78 -6.51 3.98
C VAL A 150 2.34 -7.13 2.71
N GLN A 151 3.52 -7.69 2.82
CA GLN A 151 4.16 -8.37 1.71
C GLN A 151 3.45 -9.70 1.43
N GLU A 152 2.74 -9.76 0.32
CA GLU A 152 2.18 -11.00 -0.21
C GLU A 152 3.24 -11.71 -1.05
N GLY A 153 3.66 -12.89 -0.62
CA GLY A 153 4.69 -13.68 -1.30
C GLY A 153 6.04 -13.71 -0.60
N ARG A 154 7.01 -14.36 -1.23
CA ARG A 154 8.38 -14.38 -0.74
C ARG A 154 9.12 -13.15 -1.26
N PRO A 155 9.84 -12.42 -0.40
CA PRO A 155 10.66 -11.31 -0.86
C PRO A 155 11.69 -11.82 -1.88
N VAL A 156 11.85 -11.08 -2.95
CA VAL A 156 12.88 -11.40 -3.97
C VAL A 156 14.28 -11.32 -3.34
N TRP A 157 14.44 -10.44 -2.36
CA TRP A 157 15.69 -10.22 -1.63
C TRP A 157 15.44 -10.21 -0.12
N PRO A 158 15.36 -11.39 0.53
CA PRO A 158 15.03 -11.46 1.96
C PRO A 158 16.10 -10.86 2.88
N GLU A 159 17.34 -10.73 2.39
CA GLU A 159 18.45 -10.12 3.13
C GLU A 159 18.46 -8.58 3.06
N TYR A 160 17.57 -7.97 2.30
CA TYR A 160 17.49 -6.51 2.22
C TYR A 160 17.12 -5.90 3.58
N ASN A 161 17.91 -4.94 4.00
CA ASN A 161 17.69 -4.16 5.20
C ASN A 161 17.89 -2.68 4.89
N ASP A 162 16.84 -1.90 4.94
CA ASP A 162 16.82 -0.50 4.55
C ASP A 162 17.83 0.34 5.36
N GLN A 163 17.92 0.13 6.67
CA GLN A 163 18.85 0.88 7.53
C GLN A 163 20.34 0.62 7.20
N MET A 164 20.65 -0.54 6.63
CA MET A 164 22.02 -0.94 6.30
C MET A 164 22.36 -0.77 4.82
N MET A 165 21.34 -0.85 3.96
CA MET A 165 21.51 -0.92 2.50
C MET A 165 21.03 0.32 1.76
N SER A 166 20.37 1.27 2.46
CA SER A 166 19.96 2.57 1.94
C SER A 166 20.79 3.68 2.59
N SER A 167 21.22 4.68 1.82
CA SER A 167 21.93 5.85 2.32
C SER A 167 21.69 7.05 1.40
N SER A 168 21.52 8.23 2.01
CA SER A 168 21.49 9.50 1.28
C SER A 168 22.85 9.94 0.72
N ASP A 169 23.93 9.27 1.16
CA ASP A 169 25.30 9.65 0.79
C ASP A 169 25.83 8.85 -0.41
N VAL A 170 24.95 8.16 -1.13
CA VAL A 170 25.31 7.43 -2.34
C VAL A 170 25.46 8.43 -3.49
N GLU A 171 26.68 8.54 -4.02
CA GLU A 171 27.02 9.47 -5.09
C GLU A 171 27.45 8.72 -6.36
N TYR A 172 27.19 9.36 -7.51
CA TYR A 172 27.66 8.90 -8.82
C TYR A 172 29.17 9.07 -8.95
N ASP A 173 29.87 8.00 -9.37
CA ASP A 173 31.30 8.02 -9.71
C ASP A 173 31.46 8.20 -11.23
N PRO A 174 31.94 9.37 -11.72
CA PRO A 174 32.09 9.62 -13.15
C PRO A 174 33.19 8.78 -13.82
N THR A 175 33.99 8.06 -13.05
CA THR A 175 35.05 7.16 -13.60
C THR A 175 34.53 5.76 -13.91
N GLN A 176 33.27 5.44 -13.53
CA GLN A 176 32.67 4.15 -13.74
C GLN A 176 31.45 4.27 -14.67
N PRO A 177 31.20 3.32 -15.57
CA PRO A 177 29.99 3.36 -16.41
C PRO A 177 28.71 3.18 -15.60
N LEU A 178 27.64 3.83 -16.03
CA LEU A 178 26.29 3.54 -15.55
C LEU A 178 25.84 2.18 -16.08
N GLN A 179 25.23 1.40 -15.21
CA GLN A 179 24.56 0.15 -15.55
C GLN A 179 23.07 0.39 -15.49
N ILE A 180 22.36 0.14 -16.58
CA ILE A 180 20.91 0.32 -16.64
C ILE A 180 20.26 -1.03 -16.92
N GLY A 181 19.48 -1.51 -15.96
CA GLY A 181 18.59 -2.66 -16.14
C GLY A 181 17.22 -2.18 -16.59
N LEU A 182 16.69 -2.75 -17.68
CA LEU A 182 15.38 -2.42 -18.25
C LEU A 182 14.43 -3.60 -18.11
N ASP A 183 13.20 -3.31 -17.75
CA ASP A 183 12.05 -4.23 -17.78
C ASP A 183 11.01 -3.66 -18.75
N PHE A 184 10.64 -4.45 -19.77
CA PHE A 184 9.75 -4.05 -20.86
C PHE A 184 8.34 -4.63 -20.70
N GLY A 185 7.70 -4.42 -19.57
CA GLY A 185 6.29 -4.80 -19.36
C GLY A 185 5.29 -3.72 -19.83
N LEU A 186 4.02 -3.88 -19.42
CA LEU A 186 2.98 -2.85 -19.54
C LEU A 186 3.32 -1.58 -18.73
N THR A 187 4.18 -1.74 -17.76
CA THR A 187 4.73 -0.69 -16.90
C THR A 187 6.26 -0.70 -17.04
N PRO A 188 6.80 -0.19 -18.16
CA PRO A 188 8.24 -0.24 -18.36
C PRO A 188 8.98 0.50 -17.25
N ALA A 189 10.07 -0.12 -16.80
CA ALA A 189 10.88 0.36 -15.70
C ALA A 189 12.38 0.31 -16.01
N ALA A 190 13.15 1.18 -15.35
CA ALA A 190 14.60 1.17 -15.40
C ALA A 190 15.19 1.32 -13.98
N ALA A 191 16.17 0.47 -13.67
CA ALA A 191 17.05 0.64 -12.52
C ALA A 191 18.41 1.13 -13.00
N ILE A 192 18.89 2.24 -12.45
CA ILE A 192 20.14 2.90 -12.82
C ILE A 192 21.12 2.79 -11.67
N GLY A 193 22.27 2.17 -11.90
CA GLY A 193 23.26 1.94 -10.86
C GLY A 193 24.67 1.93 -11.39
N GLN A 194 25.62 1.62 -10.53
CA GLN A 194 27.02 1.47 -10.87
C GLN A 194 27.66 0.31 -10.09
N ARG A 195 28.67 -0.28 -10.69
CA ARG A 195 29.61 -1.13 -9.98
C ARG A 195 30.86 -0.33 -9.68
N LEU A 196 31.12 -0.06 -8.42
CA LEU A 196 32.29 0.68 -7.98
C LEU A 196 33.57 -0.15 -8.14
N ALA A 197 34.73 0.53 -8.15
CA ALA A 197 36.04 -0.11 -8.29
C ALA A 197 36.33 -1.17 -7.22
N ASN A 198 35.75 -1.05 -6.03
CA ASN A 198 35.83 -2.03 -4.94
C ASN A 198 34.89 -3.25 -5.12
N GLY A 199 34.16 -3.32 -6.25
CA GLY A 199 33.21 -4.38 -6.55
C GLY A 199 31.82 -4.22 -5.96
N ARG A 200 31.56 -3.19 -5.14
CA ARG A 200 30.24 -2.89 -4.57
C ARG A 200 29.31 -2.38 -5.66
N TRP A 201 28.06 -2.82 -5.61
CA TRP A 201 26.98 -2.30 -6.42
C TRP A 201 26.23 -1.21 -5.66
N ILE A 202 25.89 -0.13 -6.35
CA ILE A 202 25.01 0.93 -5.85
C ILE A 202 23.88 1.17 -6.85
N VAL A 203 22.69 1.39 -6.36
CA VAL A 203 21.54 1.87 -7.14
C VAL A 203 21.43 3.37 -6.87
N LEU A 204 21.44 4.15 -7.94
CA LEU A 204 21.46 5.60 -7.90
C LEU A 204 20.08 6.21 -8.13
N HIS A 205 19.29 5.55 -8.98
CA HIS A 205 17.99 6.06 -9.41
C HIS A 205 17.14 4.96 -10.01
N GLU A 206 15.82 5.14 -9.97
CA GLU A 206 14.86 4.30 -10.67
C GLU A 206 13.87 5.16 -11.47
N ILE A 207 13.35 4.59 -12.54
CA ILE A 207 12.26 5.16 -13.33
C ILE A 207 11.22 4.06 -13.47
N VAL A 208 10.03 4.30 -12.93
CA VAL A 208 8.88 3.41 -13.08
C VAL A 208 7.76 4.19 -13.73
N THR A 209 7.12 3.61 -14.74
CA THR A 209 6.05 4.27 -15.50
C THR A 209 4.79 3.41 -15.49
N GLU A 210 3.65 4.01 -15.75
CA GLU A 210 2.37 3.32 -15.91
C GLU A 210 1.79 3.59 -17.29
N ASP A 211 1.28 2.55 -17.95
CA ASP A 211 0.62 2.64 -19.28
C ASP A 211 1.42 3.44 -20.31
N MET A 212 2.72 3.28 -20.32
CA MET A 212 3.63 4.03 -21.18
C MET A 212 4.19 3.16 -22.31
N GLY A 213 4.08 3.63 -23.52
CA GLY A 213 4.71 2.99 -24.68
C GLY A 213 6.23 3.17 -24.67
N LEU A 214 6.95 2.20 -25.25
CA LEU A 214 8.41 2.09 -25.25
C LEU A 214 9.13 3.34 -25.77
N GLU A 215 8.62 3.98 -26.82
CA GLU A 215 9.23 5.21 -27.37
C GLU A 215 9.22 6.37 -26.36
N ARG A 216 8.09 6.55 -25.66
CA ARG A 216 7.97 7.61 -24.63
C ARG A 216 8.87 7.29 -23.44
N PHE A 217 8.89 6.03 -23.01
CA PHE A 217 9.76 5.57 -21.94
C PHE A 217 11.23 5.80 -22.29
N GLY A 218 11.69 5.40 -23.46
CA GLY A 218 13.07 5.62 -23.92
C GLY A 218 13.43 7.10 -23.99
N THR A 219 12.51 7.95 -24.44
CA THR A 219 12.70 9.40 -24.49
C THR A 219 12.86 9.98 -23.06
N GLN A 220 12.02 9.57 -22.12
CA GLN A 220 12.11 10.00 -20.73
C GLN A 220 13.42 9.53 -20.09
N LEU A 221 13.75 8.24 -20.25
CA LEU A 221 14.99 7.65 -19.73
C LEU A 221 16.22 8.42 -20.21
N LEU A 222 16.33 8.68 -21.51
CA LEU A 222 17.43 9.45 -22.10
C LEU A 222 17.49 10.88 -21.56
N ALA A 223 16.36 11.53 -21.40
CA ALA A 223 16.29 12.88 -20.85
C ALA A 223 16.80 12.93 -19.40
N GLU A 224 16.39 11.98 -18.56
CA GLU A 224 16.81 11.91 -17.17
C GLU A 224 18.29 11.56 -17.02
N ILE A 225 18.81 10.61 -17.83
CA ILE A 225 20.23 10.27 -17.82
C ILE A 225 21.08 11.47 -18.22
N ASN A 226 20.71 12.15 -19.28
CA ASN A 226 21.45 13.32 -19.75
C ASN A 226 21.43 14.48 -18.74
N ALA A 227 20.33 14.65 -18.01
CA ALA A 227 20.18 15.69 -17.00
C ALA A 227 20.98 15.39 -15.74
N LYS A 228 20.94 14.14 -15.24
CA LYS A 228 21.54 13.75 -13.96
C LYS A 228 23.01 13.31 -14.11
N TYR A 229 23.35 12.68 -15.24
CA TYR A 229 24.65 12.05 -15.48
C TYR A 229 25.24 12.48 -16.84
N PRO A 230 25.48 13.76 -17.05
CA PRO A 230 25.95 14.26 -18.36
C PRO A 230 27.27 13.63 -18.75
N LYS A 231 27.33 13.11 -19.99
CA LYS A 231 28.50 12.42 -20.57
C LYS A 231 28.87 11.09 -19.91
N ALA A 232 27.99 10.48 -19.13
CA ALA A 232 28.22 9.16 -18.58
C ALA A 232 28.36 8.12 -19.72
N GLU A 233 29.30 7.22 -19.59
CA GLU A 233 29.29 5.97 -20.34
C GLU A 233 28.17 5.09 -19.82
N VAL A 234 27.36 4.52 -20.70
CA VAL A 234 26.15 3.78 -20.33
C VAL A 234 26.18 2.38 -20.90
N LEU A 235 25.99 1.38 -20.03
CA LEU A 235 25.80 -0.01 -20.40
C LEU A 235 24.34 -0.40 -20.09
N VAL A 236 23.62 -0.91 -21.08
CA VAL A 236 22.19 -1.21 -20.98
C VAL A 236 21.97 -2.71 -21.06
N TRP A 237 21.12 -3.21 -20.16
CA TRP A 237 20.71 -4.60 -20.06
C TRP A 237 19.18 -4.66 -20.04
N GLY A 238 18.58 -5.54 -20.79
CA GLY A 238 17.14 -5.74 -20.83
C GLY A 238 16.79 -7.08 -21.46
N ASP A 239 15.60 -7.56 -21.23
CA ASP A 239 15.02 -8.79 -21.80
C ASP A 239 14.21 -8.51 -23.08
#